data_b566107080a4f92e0ed2f877982aa34b
#
_entry.id   b566107080a4f92e0ed2f877982aa34b
#
_cell.length_a   1.000
_cell.length_b   1.000
_cell.length_c   1.000
_cell.angle_alpha   90.00
_cell.angle_beta   90.00
_cell.angle_gamma   90.00
#
_symmetry.space_group_name_H-M   'P 1'
#
loop_
_entity.id
_entity.type
_entity.pdbx_description
1 polymer ?
#
loop_
_entity_poly.entity_id
_entity_poly.type
_entity_poly.pdbx_seq_one_letter_code
_entity_poly.pdbx_strand_id
1 'polypeptide(L)'
;MHKACIYIFSLLLLLNFSQTLQAQNNELLGSYKIAFIGKDKESSKYKAVFSGIKDAAKTLGKELSIEVEVLELSPIQNQEDTQSEAIIQSFLKNVDGIILSAADNENLSTALKLIQFHKKEIVLLEQPLSSIAPLLSIQPNEVQAGKLAAKALLKQLPTRGRVAILTSSQPSDILKQRMQGVKSILGYKRIETIVQTEPNYKSALKSIKQAEDNDVDHYIKGWLFLDDWALRGMPDLPWQPNALPLVTIQSSATTNLFYDLGYLNAMVLHPYHDWGYQASEVLIKKLFKKQSPANNVTIPEPILVNWENIDVYKKYWREWLD
;
A
#
# COMPACT_ATOMS: atom_id res chain seq x y z
N MET A 1 -5.20 2.87 75.90
CA MET A 1 -4.41 2.02 74.99
C MET A 1 -5.07 1.80 73.61
N HIS A 2 -6.40 1.93 73.40
CA HIS A 2 -7.06 1.68 72.13
C HIS A 2 -6.89 2.80 71.07
N LYS A 3 -6.66 4.05 71.43
CA LYS A 3 -6.49 5.16 70.46
C LYS A 3 -5.09 5.22 69.82
N ALA A 4 -4.05 4.72 70.45
CA ALA A 4 -2.70 4.69 69.89
C ALA A 4 -2.51 3.61 68.84
N CYS A 5 -3.20 2.46 68.95
CA CYS A 5 -3.14 1.40 67.95
C CYS A 5 -3.79 1.77 66.60
N ILE A 6 -4.84 2.61 66.63
CA ILE A 6 -5.57 3.01 65.38
C ILE A 6 -4.69 3.97 64.54
N TYR A 7 -3.91 4.86 65.21
CA TYR A 7 -3.02 5.75 64.45
C TYR A 7 -1.79 5.06 63.84
N ILE A 8 -1.29 4.00 64.51
CA ILE A 8 -0.16 3.22 64.01
C ILE A 8 -0.63 2.35 62.78
N PHE A 9 -1.85 1.83 62.82
CA PHE A 9 -2.39 1.04 61.71
C PHE A 9 -2.73 1.89 60.49
N SER A 10 -3.21 3.13 60.67
CA SER A 10 -3.47 4.06 59.56
C SER A 10 -2.16 4.62 58.98
N LEU A 11 -1.08 4.79 59.75
CA LEU A 11 0.22 5.21 59.27
C LEU A 11 0.93 4.15 58.46
N LEU A 12 0.79 2.85 58.85
CA LEU A 12 1.30 1.70 58.12
C LEU A 12 0.53 1.45 56.78
N LEU A 13 -0.76 1.74 56.72
CA LEU A 13 -1.54 1.70 55.51
C LEU A 13 -1.17 2.82 54.52
N LEU A 14 -0.86 4.01 54.98
CA LEU A 14 -0.41 5.11 54.16
C LEU A 14 1.01 4.91 53.61
N LEU A 15 1.89 4.24 54.36
CA LEU A 15 3.24 3.88 53.91
C LEU A 15 3.24 2.76 52.86
N ASN A 16 2.27 1.84 52.89
CA ASN A 16 2.12 0.80 51.84
C ASN A 16 1.45 1.32 50.58
N PHE A 17 0.64 2.40 50.64
CA PHE A 17 0.05 3.02 49.47
C PHE A 17 1.04 3.92 48.71
N SER A 18 2.09 4.43 49.36
CA SER A 18 3.14 5.21 48.68
C SER A 18 4.17 4.38 47.92
N GLN A 19 4.22 3.07 48.13
CA GLN A 19 5.11 2.17 47.37
C GLN A 19 4.51 1.64 46.06
N THR A 20 3.22 1.81 45.80
CA THR A 20 2.56 1.34 44.59
C THR A 20 2.43 2.37 43.48
N LEU A 21 2.93 3.58 43.70
CA LEU A 21 3.03 4.67 42.71
C LEU A 21 4.49 4.94 42.29
N GLN A 22 5.34 3.93 42.24
CA GLN A 22 6.46 3.97 41.33
C GLN A 22 5.87 3.75 39.91
N ALA A 23 5.51 4.85 39.27
CA ALA A 23 5.45 4.91 37.83
C ALA A 23 6.76 4.25 37.37
N GLN A 24 6.68 3.11 36.69
CA GLN A 24 7.79 2.58 35.93
C GLN A 24 8.17 3.69 34.94
N ASN A 25 9.13 4.53 35.31
CA ASN A 25 9.90 5.28 34.35
C ASN A 25 10.60 4.19 33.51
N ASN A 26 9.94 3.71 32.48
CA ASN A 26 10.60 2.91 31.48
C ASN A 26 11.65 3.82 30.86
N GLU A 27 12.88 3.70 31.35
CA GLU A 27 14.01 4.41 30.78
C GLU A 27 14.13 3.97 29.32
N LEU A 28 14.03 4.94 28.40
CA LEU A 28 14.14 4.66 26.98
C LEU A 28 15.55 4.18 26.67
N LEU A 29 15.66 3.02 26.02
CA LEU A 29 16.92 2.41 25.62
C LEU A 29 17.54 3.06 24.36
N GLY A 30 16.81 3.95 23.71
CA GLY A 30 17.26 4.68 22.53
C GLY A 30 16.15 5.50 21.90
N SER A 31 16.55 6.41 21.02
CA SER A 31 15.64 7.20 20.18
C SER A 31 16.12 7.12 18.74
N TYR A 32 15.19 6.85 17.81
CA TYR A 32 15.45 6.69 16.39
C TYR A 32 14.48 7.51 15.58
N LYS A 33 14.97 8.01 14.44
CA LYS A 33 14.18 8.79 13.51
C LYS A 33 14.23 8.14 12.12
N ILE A 34 13.08 7.80 11.56
CA ILE A 34 12.95 7.20 10.23
C ILE A 34 12.12 8.10 9.32
N ALA A 35 12.51 8.20 8.04
CA ALA A 35 11.77 8.93 7.04
C ALA A 35 11.07 7.96 6.08
N PHE A 36 9.83 8.28 5.74
CA PHE A 36 9.13 7.69 4.61
C PHE A 36 9.08 8.68 3.44
N ILE A 37 9.42 8.20 2.24
CA ILE A 37 9.41 8.99 1.01
C ILE A 37 8.71 8.15 -0.08
N GLY A 38 7.42 8.39 -0.27
CA GLY A 38 6.62 7.85 -1.36
C GLY A 38 6.72 8.73 -2.62
N LYS A 39 5.98 8.36 -3.67
CA LYS A 39 5.94 9.15 -4.93
C LYS A 39 4.95 10.32 -4.86
N ASP A 40 3.92 10.21 -4.00
CA ASP A 40 2.86 11.21 -3.85
C ASP A 40 2.21 11.07 -2.47
N LYS A 41 2.34 12.09 -1.65
CA LYS A 41 1.80 12.14 -0.29
C LYS A 41 0.27 11.99 -0.24
N GLU A 42 -0.44 12.49 -1.24
CA GLU A 42 -1.89 12.46 -1.30
C GLU A 42 -2.45 11.11 -1.81
N SER A 43 -1.59 10.25 -2.35
CA SER A 43 -2.01 8.93 -2.78
C SER A 43 -2.44 8.05 -1.61
N SER A 44 -3.65 7.52 -1.68
CA SER A 44 -4.21 6.58 -0.69
C SER A 44 -3.33 5.35 -0.44
N LYS A 45 -2.62 4.88 -1.47
CA LYS A 45 -1.62 3.81 -1.37
C LYS A 45 -0.51 4.18 -0.39
N TYR A 46 0.08 5.37 -0.54
CA TYR A 46 1.18 5.79 0.32
C TYR A 46 0.71 6.21 1.71
N LYS A 47 -0.53 6.70 1.85
CA LYS A 47 -1.16 6.90 3.16
C LYS A 47 -1.31 5.57 3.91
N ALA A 48 -1.73 4.48 3.23
CA ALA A 48 -1.78 3.15 3.82
C ALA A 48 -0.39 2.63 4.24
N VAL A 49 0.64 2.79 3.39
CA VAL A 49 2.03 2.45 3.73
C VAL A 49 2.48 3.22 4.96
N PHE A 50 2.27 4.54 4.99
CA PHE A 50 2.67 5.39 6.11
C PHE A 50 1.96 5.02 7.42
N SER A 51 0.67 4.67 7.36
CA SER A 51 -0.05 4.13 8.51
C SER A 51 0.61 2.86 9.05
N GLY A 52 0.97 1.91 8.19
CA GLY A 52 1.69 0.70 8.60
C GLY A 52 3.05 0.99 9.24
N ILE A 53 3.78 2.00 8.73
CA ILE A 53 5.05 2.44 9.31
C ILE A 53 4.82 3.00 10.74
N LYS A 54 3.79 3.84 10.93
CA LYS A 54 3.44 4.39 12.24
C LYS A 54 3.07 3.29 13.23
N ASP A 55 2.29 2.31 12.79
CA ASP A 55 1.85 1.20 13.65
C ASP A 55 3.02 0.31 14.08
N ALA A 56 3.96 0.01 13.18
CA ALA A 56 5.18 -0.71 13.52
C ALA A 56 6.06 0.09 14.49
N ALA A 57 6.25 1.39 14.23
CA ALA A 57 7.03 2.27 15.10
C ALA A 57 6.45 2.32 16.51
N LYS A 58 5.13 2.45 16.64
CA LYS A 58 4.42 2.46 17.93
C LYS A 58 4.54 1.11 18.65
N THR A 59 4.33 0.00 17.92
CA THR A 59 4.35 -1.35 18.52
C THR A 59 5.75 -1.72 18.98
N LEU A 60 6.75 -1.57 18.11
CA LEU A 60 8.15 -1.89 18.42
C LEU A 60 8.78 -0.90 19.40
N GLY A 61 8.39 0.38 19.34
CA GLY A 61 8.80 1.37 20.31
C GLY A 61 8.44 0.94 21.73
N LYS A 62 7.19 0.47 21.92
CA LYS A 62 6.73 -0.06 23.19
C LYS A 62 7.40 -1.37 23.58
N GLU A 63 7.51 -2.33 22.65
CA GLU A 63 8.12 -3.63 22.91
C GLU A 63 9.61 -3.55 23.26
N LEU A 64 10.34 -2.64 22.65
CA LEU A 64 11.78 -2.50 22.78
C LEU A 64 12.20 -1.40 23.75
N SER A 65 11.25 -0.69 24.37
CA SER A 65 11.48 0.50 25.22
C SER A 65 12.34 1.54 24.50
N ILE A 66 12.03 1.85 23.25
CA ILE A 66 12.68 2.88 22.44
C ILE A 66 11.65 3.88 21.91
N GLU A 67 12.12 5.09 21.61
CA GLU A 67 11.34 6.08 20.88
C GLU A 67 11.63 5.96 19.38
N VAL A 68 10.59 5.98 18.54
CA VAL A 68 10.73 5.99 17.09
C VAL A 68 9.88 7.12 16.51
N GLU A 69 10.54 8.19 16.09
CA GLU A 69 9.93 9.28 15.35
C GLU A 69 9.82 8.89 13.86
N VAL A 70 8.62 9.06 13.27
CA VAL A 70 8.39 8.78 11.86
C VAL A 70 8.08 10.08 11.14
N LEU A 71 8.87 10.39 10.10
CA LEU A 71 8.69 11.58 9.27
C LEU A 71 8.11 11.19 7.90
N GLU A 72 6.98 11.81 7.56
CA GLU A 72 6.40 11.75 6.22
C GLU A 72 7.01 12.87 5.37
N LEU A 73 7.85 12.52 4.40
CA LEU A 73 8.57 13.46 3.54
C LEU A 73 8.23 13.29 2.05
N SER A 74 7.20 12.52 1.71
CA SER A 74 6.79 12.34 0.31
C SER A 74 6.39 13.68 -0.31
N PRO A 75 6.77 13.95 -1.57
CA PRO A 75 6.30 15.13 -2.30
C PRO A 75 4.79 15.06 -2.54
N ILE A 76 4.17 16.20 -2.82
CA ILE A 76 2.83 16.28 -3.34
C ILE A 76 2.92 16.33 -4.86
N GLN A 77 2.19 15.46 -5.56
CA GLN A 77 2.22 15.39 -7.01
C GLN A 77 1.85 16.76 -7.64
N ASN A 78 2.59 17.18 -8.65
CA ASN A 78 2.45 18.47 -9.34
C ASN A 78 2.82 19.71 -8.50
N GLN A 79 3.52 19.55 -7.39
CA GLN A 79 4.19 20.66 -6.70
C GLN A 79 5.67 20.70 -7.05
N GLU A 80 6.35 21.78 -6.65
CA GLU A 80 7.78 21.97 -6.92
C GLU A 80 8.68 21.00 -6.15
N ASP A 81 8.18 20.44 -5.04
CA ASP A 81 8.90 19.47 -4.22
C ASP A 81 9.15 18.15 -4.99
N THR A 82 10.36 17.68 -4.90
CA THR A 82 10.79 16.43 -5.56
C THR A 82 11.23 15.39 -4.55
N GLN A 83 11.26 14.12 -4.96
CA GLN A 83 11.84 13.07 -4.10
C GLN A 83 13.32 13.29 -3.80
N SER A 84 14.08 13.94 -4.70
CA SER A 84 15.47 14.31 -4.43
C SER A 84 15.57 15.27 -3.28
N GLU A 85 14.72 16.29 -3.23
CA GLU A 85 14.66 17.25 -2.11
C GLU A 85 14.19 16.57 -0.82
N ALA A 86 13.18 15.69 -0.89
CA ALA A 86 12.74 14.90 0.25
C ALA A 86 13.87 14.04 0.86
N ILE A 87 14.70 13.42 0.01
CA ILE A 87 15.89 12.68 0.47
C ILE A 87 16.87 13.64 1.14
N ILE A 88 17.17 14.80 0.56
CA ILE A 88 18.06 15.81 1.16
C ILE A 88 17.51 16.29 2.50
N GLN A 89 16.21 16.57 2.58
CA GLN A 89 15.53 16.95 3.82
C GLN A 89 15.66 15.88 4.91
N SER A 90 15.67 14.60 4.54
CA SER A 90 15.88 13.52 5.51
C SER A 90 17.24 13.61 6.20
N PHE A 91 18.28 14.04 5.49
CA PHE A 91 19.62 14.28 6.08
C PHE A 91 19.63 15.51 6.97
N LEU A 92 19.00 16.61 6.56
CA LEU A 92 18.90 17.84 7.38
C LEU A 92 18.13 17.59 8.70
N LYS A 93 17.20 16.65 8.69
CA LYS A 93 16.42 16.22 9.87
C LYS A 93 17.11 15.10 10.66
N ASN A 94 18.34 14.70 10.29
CA ASN A 94 19.13 13.67 10.95
C ASN A 94 18.42 12.34 11.11
N VAL A 95 17.71 11.85 10.08
CA VAL A 95 17.07 10.53 10.14
C VAL A 95 18.13 9.42 10.20
N ASP A 96 17.81 8.33 10.89
CA ASP A 96 18.68 7.16 11.03
C ASP A 96 18.51 6.18 9.87
N GLY A 97 17.32 6.13 9.28
CA GLY A 97 17.02 5.27 8.14
C GLY A 97 15.88 5.79 7.27
N ILE A 98 15.79 5.26 6.06
CA ILE A 98 14.87 5.73 5.02
C ILE A 98 14.06 4.56 4.47
N ILE A 99 12.74 4.74 4.32
CA ILE A 99 11.85 3.86 3.56
C ILE A 99 11.46 4.63 2.31
N LEU A 100 11.84 4.12 1.13
CA LEU A 100 11.72 4.83 -0.15
C LEU A 100 10.93 4.01 -1.17
N SER A 101 9.90 4.61 -1.77
CA SER A 101 9.30 4.15 -3.03
C SER A 101 9.75 5.08 -4.14
N ALA A 102 10.84 4.73 -4.81
CA ALA A 102 11.49 5.60 -5.80
C ALA A 102 10.63 5.81 -7.05
N ALA A 103 10.58 7.04 -7.55
CA ALA A 103 10.09 7.34 -8.88
C ALA A 103 11.13 6.94 -9.94
N ASP A 104 10.64 6.57 -11.13
CA ASP A 104 11.49 6.25 -12.29
C ASP A 104 11.99 7.53 -12.93
N ASN A 105 13.03 8.12 -12.38
CA ASN A 105 13.65 9.25 -13.04
C ASN A 105 15.15 9.36 -12.70
N GLU A 106 15.87 9.91 -13.64
CA GLU A 106 17.31 10.14 -13.55
C GLU A 106 17.68 11.15 -12.44
N ASN A 107 16.73 11.95 -11.97
CA ASN A 107 16.95 13.02 -11.01
C ASN A 107 17.28 12.51 -9.59
N LEU A 108 17.02 11.25 -9.29
CA LEU A 108 17.34 10.66 -7.97
C LEU A 108 18.82 10.30 -7.79
N SER A 109 19.61 10.19 -8.87
CA SER A 109 20.97 9.64 -8.82
C SER A 109 21.89 10.37 -7.82
N THR A 110 21.83 11.71 -7.76
CA THR A 110 22.62 12.50 -6.83
C THR A 110 22.19 12.31 -5.37
N ALA A 111 20.88 12.33 -5.11
CA ALA A 111 20.33 12.12 -3.76
C ALA A 111 20.62 10.70 -3.26
N LEU A 112 20.55 9.69 -4.14
CA LEU A 112 20.88 8.32 -3.81
C LEU A 112 22.37 8.13 -3.45
N LYS A 113 23.28 8.89 -4.10
CA LYS A 113 24.71 8.91 -3.73
C LYS A 113 24.93 9.43 -2.31
N LEU A 114 24.12 10.38 -1.83
CA LEU A 114 24.19 10.84 -0.43
C LEU A 114 23.85 9.71 0.55
N ILE A 115 22.81 8.92 0.26
CA ILE A 115 22.43 7.76 1.09
C ILE A 115 23.62 6.79 1.21
N GLN A 116 24.26 6.45 0.08
CA GLN A 116 25.42 5.57 0.05
C GLN A 116 26.61 6.16 0.79
N PHE A 117 26.94 7.44 0.53
CA PHE A 117 28.09 8.11 1.17
C PHE A 117 27.95 8.14 2.69
N HIS A 118 26.75 8.43 3.20
CA HIS A 118 26.46 8.47 4.63
C HIS A 118 26.13 7.10 5.23
N LYS A 119 26.15 6.04 4.44
CA LYS A 119 25.85 4.65 4.85
C LYS A 119 24.54 4.53 5.63
N LYS A 120 23.50 5.31 5.23
CA LYS A 120 22.19 5.23 5.85
C LYS A 120 21.50 3.93 5.44
N GLU A 121 20.85 3.28 6.40
CA GLU A 121 20.03 2.09 6.12
C GLU A 121 18.81 2.52 5.30
N ILE A 122 18.53 1.77 4.23
CA ILE A 122 17.40 2.02 3.34
C ILE A 122 16.60 0.75 3.08
N VAL A 123 15.28 0.89 3.12
CA VAL A 123 14.32 -0.11 2.64
C VAL A 123 13.65 0.44 1.38
N LEU A 124 13.60 -0.37 0.33
CA LEU A 124 12.95 -0.01 -0.92
C LEU A 124 11.57 -0.66 -1.01
N LEU A 125 10.60 0.10 -1.50
CA LEU A 125 9.26 -0.37 -1.82
C LEU A 125 9.03 -0.31 -3.33
N GLU A 126 8.28 -1.28 -3.86
CA GLU A 126 7.86 -1.43 -5.25
C GLU A 126 8.98 -1.85 -6.20
N GLN A 127 9.93 -0.97 -6.46
CA GLN A 127 10.96 -1.21 -7.48
C GLN A 127 12.34 -1.27 -6.86
N PRO A 128 13.17 -2.25 -7.26
CA PRO A 128 14.57 -2.26 -6.90
C PRO A 128 15.31 -1.14 -7.64
N LEU A 129 16.31 -0.57 -7.00
CA LEU A 129 17.23 0.38 -7.59
C LEU A 129 18.60 -0.29 -7.77
N SER A 130 19.09 -0.37 -9.01
CA SER A 130 20.39 -0.97 -9.31
C SER A 130 21.58 -0.25 -8.68
N SER A 131 21.39 1.04 -8.35
CA SER A 131 22.43 1.89 -7.77
C SER A 131 22.57 1.76 -6.24
N ILE A 132 21.67 1.06 -5.56
CA ILE A 132 21.67 0.92 -4.09
C ILE A 132 21.43 -0.53 -3.70
N ALA A 133 22.23 -1.02 -2.73
CA ALA A 133 21.94 -2.28 -2.05
C ALA A 133 21.06 -1.98 -0.82
N PRO A 134 19.75 -2.27 -0.85
CA PRO A 134 18.88 -1.99 0.27
C PRO A 134 19.02 -3.04 1.38
N LEU A 135 18.66 -2.66 2.60
CA LEU A 135 18.45 -3.59 3.69
C LEU A 135 17.35 -4.61 3.37
N LEU A 136 16.26 -4.13 2.78
CA LEU A 136 15.13 -4.93 2.30
C LEU A 136 14.52 -4.24 1.06
N SER A 137 14.08 -5.04 0.09
CA SER A 137 13.24 -4.60 -1.03
C SER A 137 11.91 -5.35 -0.97
N ILE A 138 10.80 -4.62 -0.84
CA ILE A 138 9.44 -5.17 -0.87
C ILE A 138 8.86 -4.92 -2.25
N GLN A 139 8.63 -5.98 -3.02
CA GLN A 139 8.23 -5.91 -4.43
C GLN A 139 6.82 -6.46 -4.63
N PRO A 140 6.02 -5.88 -5.54
CA PRO A 140 4.70 -6.41 -5.87
C PRO A 140 4.80 -7.71 -6.69
N ASN A 141 3.83 -8.61 -6.50
CA ASN A 141 3.64 -9.77 -7.36
C ASN A 141 2.57 -9.48 -8.41
N GLU A 142 2.95 -8.72 -9.44
CA GLU A 142 1.99 -8.23 -10.45
C GLU A 142 1.46 -9.34 -11.36
N VAL A 143 2.26 -10.38 -11.62
CA VAL A 143 1.78 -11.57 -12.35
C VAL A 143 0.71 -12.29 -11.54
N GLN A 144 0.91 -12.44 -10.24
CA GLN A 144 -0.07 -13.06 -9.36
C GLN A 144 -1.33 -12.19 -9.20
N ALA A 145 -1.19 -10.87 -9.15
CA ALA A 145 -2.32 -9.95 -9.15
C ALA A 145 -3.21 -10.16 -10.39
N GLY A 146 -2.59 -10.24 -11.58
CA GLY A 146 -3.30 -10.56 -12.81
C GLY A 146 -3.99 -11.92 -12.79
N LYS A 147 -3.32 -12.97 -12.26
CA LYS A 147 -3.92 -14.30 -12.11
C LYS A 147 -5.12 -14.28 -11.18
N LEU A 148 -5.00 -13.58 -10.05
CA LEU A 148 -6.04 -13.51 -9.04
C LEU A 148 -7.29 -12.78 -9.57
N ALA A 149 -7.10 -11.66 -10.26
CA ALA A 149 -8.16 -10.90 -10.90
C ALA A 149 -8.90 -11.73 -11.97
N ALA A 150 -8.16 -12.42 -12.82
CA ALA A 150 -8.76 -13.28 -13.85
C ALA A 150 -9.55 -14.45 -13.23
N LYS A 151 -9.04 -15.09 -12.17
CA LYS A 151 -9.75 -16.15 -11.44
C LYS A 151 -11.03 -15.62 -10.79
N ALA A 152 -10.98 -14.42 -10.18
CA ALA A 152 -12.15 -13.79 -9.58
C ALA A 152 -13.24 -13.50 -10.62
N LEU A 153 -12.86 -12.97 -11.78
CA LEU A 153 -13.79 -12.70 -12.88
C LEU A 153 -14.39 -13.99 -13.45
N LEU A 154 -13.58 -15.02 -13.69
CA LEU A 154 -14.03 -16.30 -14.24
C LEU A 154 -15.13 -16.98 -13.41
N LYS A 155 -15.10 -16.82 -12.08
CA LYS A 155 -16.13 -17.37 -11.18
C LYS A 155 -17.52 -16.77 -11.41
N GLN A 156 -17.60 -15.62 -12.06
CA GLN A 156 -18.83 -14.85 -12.28
C GLN A 156 -19.30 -14.91 -13.73
N LEU A 157 -18.47 -15.42 -14.63
CA LEU A 157 -18.78 -15.48 -16.04
C LEU A 157 -19.56 -16.76 -16.41
N PRO A 158 -20.43 -16.70 -17.43
CA PRO A 158 -20.96 -17.89 -18.06
C PRO A 158 -19.83 -18.79 -18.59
N THR A 159 -20.09 -20.11 -18.71
CA THR A 159 -19.09 -21.12 -19.10
C THR A 159 -18.28 -20.76 -20.37
N ARG A 160 -18.90 -20.08 -21.34
CA ARG A 160 -18.27 -19.64 -22.60
C ARG A 160 -18.16 -18.10 -22.70
N GLY A 161 -18.43 -17.35 -21.63
CA GLY A 161 -18.37 -15.89 -21.64
C GLY A 161 -16.96 -15.39 -21.96
N ARG A 162 -16.85 -14.39 -22.82
CA ARG A 162 -15.60 -13.72 -23.12
C ARG A 162 -15.50 -12.41 -22.37
N VAL A 163 -14.31 -11.88 -22.25
CA VAL A 163 -14.04 -10.67 -21.47
C VAL A 163 -13.35 -9.61 -22.32
N ALA A 164 -13.63 -8.36 -22.03
CA ALA A 164 -12.83 -7.24 -22.44
C ALA A 164 -11.80 -6.89 -21.34
N ILE A 165 -10.59 -6.55 -21.74
CA ILE A 165 -9.51 -6.15 -20.81
C ILE A 165 -9.14 -4.71 -21.10
N LEU A 166 -9.23 -3.84 -20.08
CA LEU A 166 -8.77 -2.45 -20.18
C LEU A 166 -7.32 -2.34 -19.75
N THR A 167 -6.49 -1.71 -20.59
CA THR A 167 -5.07 -1.45 -20.33
C THR A 167 -4.64 -0.10 -20.91
N SER A 168 -3.42 0.36 -20.58
CA SER A 168 -2.85 1.56 -21.19
C SER A 168 -2.44 1.32 -22.64
N SER A 169 -2.54 2.36 -23.48
CA SER A 169 -1.96 2.40 -24.82
C SER A 169 -0.43 2.26 -24.81
N GLN A 170 0.20 2.69 -23.71
CA GLN A 170 1.63 2.54 -23.45
C GLN A 170 1.83 1.82 -22.11
N PRO A 171 1.68 0.48 -22.07
CA PRO A 171 1.69 -0.27 -20.83
C PRO A 171 3.10 -0.29 -20.21
N SER A 172 3.18 0.12 -18.94
CA SER A 172 4.37 -0.07 -18.11
C SER A 172 4.66 -1.55 -17.89
N ASP A 173 5.83 -1.87 -17.35
CA ASP A 173 6.18 -3.27 -17.02
C ASP A 173 5.23 -3.88 -15.97
N ILE A 174 4.70 -3.09 -15.07
CA ILE A 174 3.64 -3.47 -14.13
C ILE A 174 2.41 -3.98 -14.90
N LEU A 175 1.89 -3.20 -15.83
CA LEU A 175 0.71 -3.58 -16.62
C LEU A 175 0.98 -4.77 -17.53
N LYS A 176 2.20 -4.91 -18.08
CA LYS A 176 2.60 -6.09 -18.85
C LYS A 176 2.60 -7.36 -18.00
N GLN A 177 3.11 -7.29 -16.77
CA GLN A 177 3.11 -8.42 -15.83
C GLN A 177 1.69 -8.79 -15.39
N ARG A 178 0.81 -7.81 -15.09
CA ARG A 178 -0.61 -8.05 -14.82
C ARG A 178 -1.28 -8.73 -16.00
N MET A 179 -1.08 -8.22 -17.20
CA MET A 179 -1.60 -8.82 -18.45
C MET A 179 -1.10 -10.26 -18.66
N GLN A 180 0.18 -10.52 -18.38
CA GLN A 180 0.75 -11.88 -18.43
C GLN A 180 0.01 -12.81 -17.47
N GLY A 181 -0.23 -12.38 -16.25
CA GLY A 181 -1.01 -13.13 -15.26
C GLY A 181 -2.43 -13.41 -15.74
N VAL A 182 -3.13 -12.41 -16.26
CA VAL A 182 -4.49 -12.53 -16.79
C VAL A 182 -4.54 -13.52 -17.95
N LYS A 183 -3.67 -13.37 -18.94
CA LYS A 183 -3.62 -14.26 -20.11
C LYS A 183 -3.32 -15.71 -19.75
N SER A 184 -2.51 -15.95 -18.71
CA SER A 184 -2.18 -17.31 -18.24
C SER A 184 -3.40 -18.07 -17.68
N ILE A 185 -4.42 -17.36 -17.20
CA ILE A 185 -5.65 -17.91 -16.63
C ILE A 185 -6.78 -17.96 -17.66
N LEU A 186 -7.01 -16.87 -18.40
CA LEU A 186 -8.11 -16.79 -19.35
C LEU A 186 -7.83 -17.57 -20.63
N GLY A 187 -6.60 -17.61 -21.10
CA GLY A 187 -6.25 -18.04 -22.44
C GLY A 187 -6.87 -17.14 -23.51
N TYR A 188 -6.42 -17.28 -24.74
CA TYR A 188 -6.88 -16.41 -25.86
C TYR A 188 -8.38 -16.57 -26.18
N LYS A 189 -8.94 -17.76 -25.96
CA LYS A 189 -10.35 -18.04 -26.31
C LYS A 189 -11.36 -17.30 -25.42
N ARG A 190 -10.94 -16.83 -24.25
CA ARG A 190 -11.81 -16.12 -23.32
C ARG A 190 -11.62 -14.61 -23.38
N ILE A 191 -10.70 -14.11 -24.19
CA ILE A 191 -10.47 -12.68 -24.38
C ILE A 191 -11.15 -12.28 -25.69
N GLU A 192 -12.18 -11.43 -25.60
CA GLU A 192 -12.84 -10.85 -26.78
C GLU A 192 -12.02 -9.71 -27.34
N THR A 193 -11.65 -8.78 -26.50
CA THR A 193 -10.88 -7.61 -26.91
C THR A 193 -9.95 -7.11 -25.81
N ILE A 194 -8.89 -6.43 -26.23
CA ILE A 194 -8.00 -5.68 -25.34
C ILE A 194 -8.13 -4.21 -25.70
N VAL A 195 -8.79 -3.47 -24.85
CA VAL A 195 -9.05 -2.04 -25.01
C VAL A 195 -7.89 -1.24 -24.47
N GLN A 196 -7.21 -0.52 -25.34
CA GLN A 196 -6.08 0.34 -25.00
C GLN A 196 -6.55 1.78 -24.89
N THR A 197 -6.13 2.49 -23.83
CA THR A 197 -6.53 3.89 -23.58
C THR A 197 -5.40 4.67 -22.91
N GLU A 198 -5.50 5.99 -22.93
CA GLU A 198 -4.69 6.82 -22.04
C GLU A 198 -5.12 6.55 -20.56
N PRO A 199 -4.16 6.54 -19.60
CA PRO A 199 -4.42 6.19 -18.21
C PRO A 199 -5.11 7.30 -17.42
N ASN A 200 -6.29 7.72 -17.90
CA ASN A 200 -7.15 8.69 -17.23
C ASN A 200 -8.63 8.32 -17.40
N TYR A 201 -9.45 8.83 -16.49
CA TYR A 201 -10.88 8.51 -16.43
C TYR A 201 -11.64 8.79 -17.75
N LYS A 202 -11.48 9.99 -18.34
CA LYS A 202 -12.25 10.39 -19.52
C LYS A 202 -11.93 9.53 -20.74
N SER A 203 -10.66 9.30 -21.01
CA SER A 203 -10.21 8.47 -22.14
C SER A 203 -10.63 7.01 -21.95
N ALA A 204 -10.49 6.48 -20.72
CA ALA A 204 -10.91 5.13 -20.41
C ALA A 204 -12.41 4.92 -20.63
N LEU A 205 -13.25 5.82 -20.10
CA LEU A 205 -14.70 5.75 -20.27
C LEU A 205 -15.12 5.81 -21.75
N LYS A 206 -14.49 6.70 -22.53
CA LYS A 206 -14.73 6.78 -23.99
C LYS A 206 -14.39 5.47 -24.69
N SER A 207 -13.23 4.89 -24.37
CA SER A 207 -12.78 3.64 -24.99
C SER A 207 -13.65 2.44 -24.59
N ILE A 208 -14.13 2.42 -23.33
CA ILE A 208 -15.08 1.40 -22.86
C ILE A 208 -16.40 1.51 -23.60
N LYS A 209 -17.00 2.71 -23.70
CA LYS A 209 -18.25 2.95 -24.45
C LYS A 209 -18.10 2.51 -25.90
N GLN A 210 -17.01 2.88 -26.56
CA GLN A 210 -16.74 2.46 -27.94
C GLN A 210 -16.61 0.93 -28.08
N ALA A 211 -16.01 0.24 -27.12
CA ALA A 211 -15.87 -1.22 -27.16
C ALA A 211 -17.24 -1.91 -26.98
N GLU A 212 -18.11 -1.42 -26.12
CA GLU A 212 -19.47 -1.91 -25.94
C GLU A 212 -20.33 -1.65 -27.19
N ASP A 213 -20.24 -0.45 -27.78
CA ASP A 213 -20.98 -0.11 -29.01
C ASP A 213 -20.55 -1.00 -30.22
N ASN A 214 -19.28 -1.40 -30.24
CA ASN A 214 -18.75 -2.28 -31.28
C ASN A 214 -19.08 -3.78 -31.06
N ASP A 215 -19.47 -4.18 -29.86
CA ASP A 215 -19.84 -5.56 -29.51
C ASP A 215 -21.31 -5.86 -29.85
N VAL A 216 -21.67 -5.74 -31.14
CA VAL A 216 -23.04 -5.90 -31.65
C VAL A 216 -23.62 -7.25 -31.25
N ASP A 217 -22.81 -8.30 -31.26
CA ASP A 217 -23.21 -9.67 -30.94
C ASP A 217 -23.19 -9.97 -29.44
N HIS A 218 -22.83 -8.99 -28.62
CA HIS A 218 -22.75 -9.09 -27.15
C HIS A 218 -21.88 -10.25 -26.66
N TYR A 219 -20.70 -10.43 -27.25
CA TYR A 219 -19.72 -11.43 -26.80
C TYR A 219 -19.02 -11.07 -25.49
N ILE A 220 -18.92 -9.78 -25.17
CA ILE A 220 -18.38 -9.31 -23.89
C ILE A 220 -19.36 -9.66 -22.78
N LYS A 221 -18.93 -10.53 -21.88
CA LYS A 221 -19.72 -10.97 -20.72
C LYS A 221 -19.10 -10.53 -19.39
N GLY A 222 -18.06 -9.71 -19.42
CA GLY A 222 -17.43 -9.13 -18.26
C GLY A 222 -16.17 -8.33 -18.61
N TRP A 223 -15.75 -7.51 -17.69
CA TRP A 223 -14.61 -6.63 -17.84
C TRP A 223 -13.53 -6.89 -16.78
N LEU A 224 -12.27 -6.75 -17.20
CA LEU A 224 -11.13 -6.75 -16.31
C LEU A 224 -10.30 -5.49 -16.56
N PHE A 225 -10.18 -4.63 -15.54
CA PHE A 225 -9.35 -3.45 -15.61
C PHE A 225 -7.99 -3.74 -14.96
N LEU A 226 -6.89 -3.55 -15.71
CA LEU A 226 -5.54 -3.79 -15.19
C LEU A 226 -5.07 -2.72 -14.21
N ASP A 227 -5.82 -1.63 -14.09
CA ASP A 227 -5.65 -0.57 -13.11
C ASP A 227 -7.02 0.10 -12.88
N ASP A 228 -7.11 1.02 -11.94
CA ASP A 228 -8.38 1.64 -11.52
C ASP A 228 -8.67 3.02 -12.13
N TRP A 229 -7.87 3.52 -13.10
CA TRP A 229 -8.08 4.88 -13.62
C TRP A 229 -9.47 5.12 -14.23
N ALA A 230 -10.11 4.07 -14.79
CA ALA A 230 -11.49 4.16 -15.29
C ALA A 230 -12.53 4.31 -14.17
N LEU A 231 -12.13 4.11 -12.92
CA LEU A 231 -12.98 4.20 -11.73
C LEU A 231 -12.65 5.45 -10.88
N ARG A 232 -11.80 6.36 -11.37
CA ARG A 232 -11.39 7.58 -10.65
C ARG A 232 -12.29 8.79 -10.90
N GLY A 233 -13.53 8.55 -11.33
CA GLY A 233 -14.54 9.59 -11.56
C GLY A 233 -15.91 9.14 -11.09
N MET A 234 -16.96 9.82 -11.56
CA MET A 234 -18.33 9.43 -11.24
C MET A 234 -18.73 8.15 -12.02
N PRO A 235 -19.51 7.24 -11.44
CA PRO A 235 -19.99 6.06 -12.13
C PRO A 235 -20.83 6.41 -13.37
N ASP A 236 -20.26 6.18 -14.56
CA ASP A 236 -20.89 6.43 -15.87
C ASP A 236 -20.47 5.34 -16.88
N LEU A 237 -20.39 4.09 -16.40
CA LEU A 237 -20.14 2.93 -17.28
C LEU A 237 -21.33 2.69 -18.19
N PRO A 238 -21.15 2.17 -19.44
CA PRO A 238 -22.22 2.02 -20.44
C PRO A 238 -23.22 0.90 -20.13
N TRP A 239 -23.11 0.24 -19.00
CA TRP A 239 -24.05 -0.78 -18.53
C TRP A 239 -24.65 -0.43 -17.17
N GLN A 240 -25.77 -1.06 -16.84
CA GLN A 240 -26.42 -0.86 -15.53
C GLN A 240 -25.69 -1.63 -14.41
N PRO A 241 -25.82 -1.20 -13.14
CA PRO A 241 -25.33 -1.96 -12.00
C PRO A 241 -25.73 -3.44 -12.07
N ASN A 242 -24.80 -4.33 -11.74
CA ASN A 242 -24.95 -5.79 -11.77
C ASN A 242 -25.23 -6.42 -13.16
N ALA A 243 -25.17 -5.65 -14.24
CA ALA A 243 -25.39 -6.19 -15.57
C ALA A 243 -24.19 -6.97 -16.12
N LEU A 244 -22.99 -6.49 -15.88
CA LEU A 244 -21.76 -7.16 -16.30
C LEU A 244 -20.79 -7.27 -15.12
N PRO A 245 -20.18 -8.44 -14.86
CA PRO A 245 -19.14 -8.58 -13.85
C PRO A 245 -17.88 -7.79 -14.25
N LEU A 246 -17.39 -6.99 -13.30
CA LEU A 246 -16.20 -6.18 -13.42
C LEU A 246 -15.24 -6.51 -12.27
N VAL A 247 -13.98 -6.73 -12.61
CA VAL A 247 -12.88 -6.85 -11.65
C VAL A 247 -11.80 -5.84 -12.00
N THR A 248 -11.26 -5.15 -11.01
CA THR A 248 -10.12 -4.23 -11.17
C THR A 248 -8.91 -4.69 -10.38
N ILE A 249 -7.72 -4.33 -10.85
CA ILE A 249 -6.49 -4.40 -10.07
C ILE A 249 -6.18 -2.97 -9.63
N GLN A 250 -5.93 -2.76 -8.36
CA GLN A 250 -5.78 -1.46 -7.72
C GLN A 250 -7.12 -0.85 -7.26
N SER A 251 -7.03 0.08 -6.32
CA SER A 251 -8.18 0.79 -5.75
C SER A 251 -7.80 2.22 -5.39
N SER A 252 -8.75 3.11 -5.62
CA SER A 252 -8.75 4.50 -5.14
C SER A 252 -10.01 4.75 -4.30
N ALA A 253 -10.15 5.92 -3.71
CA ALA A 253 -11.32 6.26 -2.90
C ALA A 253 -12.64 6.10 -3.67
N THR A 254 -12.66 6.46 -4.97
CA THR A 254 -13.83 6.34 -5.83
C THR A 254 -14.17 4.89 -6.20
N THR A 255 -13.21 3.98 -6.20
CA THR A 255 -13.43 2.56 -6.53
C THR A 255 -14.47 1.91 -5.59
N ASN A 256 -14.46 2.30 -4.31
CA ASN A 256 -15.45 1.83 -3.34
C ASN A 256 -16.88 2.26 -3.70
N LEU A 257 -17.05 3.45 -4.30
CA LEU A 257 -18.37 3.91 -4.78
C LEU A 257 -18.90 3.02 -5.92
N PHE A 258 -18.04 2.64 -6.89
CA PHE A 258 -18.44 1.70 -7.94
C PHE A 258 -18.83 0.33 -7.38
N TYR A 259 -18.16 -0.11 -6.32
CA TYR A 259 -18.52 -1.34 -5.62
C TYR A 259 -19.89 -1.23 -4.95
N ASP A 260 -20.13 -0.17 -4.19
CA ASP A 260 -21.40 0.07 -3.45
C ASP A 260 -22.60 0.21 -4.38
N LEU A 261 -22.39 0.75 -5.56
CA LEU A 261 -23.42 0.90 -6.58
C LEU A 261 -23.63 -0.38 -7.42
N GLY A 262 -22.83 -1.43 -7.22
CA GLY A 262 -22.97 -2.71 -7.94
C GLY A 262 -22.35 -2.74 -9.33
N TYR A 263 -21.49 -1.79 -9.67
CA TYR A 263 -20.70 -1.84 -10.92
C TYR A 263 -19.47 -2.73 -10.82
N LEU A 264 -18.90 -2.85 -9.63
CA LEU A 264 -17.65 -3.56 -9.40
C LEU A 264 -17.89 -4.77 -8.48
N ASN A 265 -17.41 -5.93 -8.88
CA ASN A 265 -17.63 -7.19 -8.16
C ASN A 265 -16.44 -7.57 -7.26
N ALA A 266 -15.23 -7.19 -7.64
CA ALA A 266 -14.04 -7.47 -6.85
C ALA A 266 -12.88 -6.54 -7.23
N MET A 267 -11.95 -6.39 -6.27
CA MET A 267 -10.69 -5.66 -6.43
C MET A 267 -9.53 -6.59 -6.06
N VAL A 268 -8.43 -6.49 -6.78
CA VAL A 268 -7.16 -7.12 -6.38
C VAL A 268 -6.20 -6.04 -5.96
N LEU A 269 -5.69 -6.14 -4.74
CA LEU A 269 -4.90 -5.11 -4.09
C LEU A 269 -3.59 -5.69 -3.57
N HIS A 270 -2.58 -4.84 -3.44
CA HIS A 270 -1.41 -5.17 -2.64
C HIS A 270 -1.63 -4.77 -1.17
N PRO A 271 -1.07 -5.51 -0.20
CA PRO A 271 -1.22 -5.21 1.23
C PRO A 271 -0.30 -4.05 1.65
N TYR A 272 -0.61 -2.84 1.20
CA TYR A 272 0.25 -1.66 1.36
C TYR A 272 0.53 -1.29 2.82
N HIS A 273 -0.44 -1.44 3.71
CA HIS A 273 -0.23 -1.24 5.15
C HIS A 273 0.82 -2.22 5.68
N ASP A 274 0.71 -3.50 5.32
CA ASP A 274 1.65 -4.54 5.77
C ASP A 274 3.06 -4.30 5.20
N TRP A 275 3.16 -3.72 3.98
CA TRP A 275 4.45 -3.32 3.44
C TRP A 275 5.12 -2.26 4.30
N GLY A 276 4.35 -1.24 4.70
CA GLY A 276 4.83 -0.19 5.60
C GLY A 276 5.26 -0.75 6.94
N TYR A 277 4.42 -1.62 7.52
CA TYR A 277 4.71 -2.28 8.78
C TYR A 277 6.01 -3.11 8.71
N GLN A 278 6.14 -4.00 7.73
CA GLN A 278 7.31 -4.84 7.53
C GLN A 278 8.59 -4.02 7.26
N ALA A 279 8.48 -2.99 6.43
CA ALA A 279 9.61 -2.10 6.12
C ALA A 279 10.13 -1.42 7.39
N SER A 280 9.23 -0.86 8.20
CA SER A 280 9.57 -0.21 9.45
C SER A 280 10.12 -1.19 10.48
N GLU A 281 9.50 -2.36 10.62
CA GLU A 281 9.96 -3.41 11.53
C GLU A 281 11.41 -3.82 11.25
N VAL A 282 11.73 -4.13 9.99
CA VAL A 282 13.08 -4.53 9.59
C VAL A 282 14.08 -3.41 9.83
N LEU A 283 13.70 -2.16 9.49
CA LEU A 283 14.56 -1.00 9.69
C LEU A 283 14.84 -0.74 11.17
N ILE A 284 13.81 -0.74 12.03
CA ILE A 284 13.96 -0.54 13.48
C ILE A 284 14.82 -1.64 14.10
N LYS A 285 14.58 -2.91 13.75
CA LYS A 285 15.41 -4.03 14.24
C LYS A 285 16.87 -3.88 13.82
N LYS A 286 17.12 -3.39 12.62
CA LYS A 286 18.48 -3.10 12.15
C LYS A 286 19.12 -1.96 12.94
N LEU A 287 18.40 -0.87 13.13
CA LEU A 287 18.93 0.30 13.82
C LEU A 287 19.23 0.00 15.30
N PHE A 288 18.31 -0.64 16.01
CA PHE A 288 18.43 -0.92 17.43
C PHE A 288 19.24 -2.18 17.74
N LYS A 289 18.86 -3.35 17.14
CA LYS A 289 19.47 -4.65 17.44
C LYS A 289 20.65 -5.01 16.54
N LYS A 290 20.95 -4.18 15.51
CA LYS A 290 21.91 -4.46 14.45
C LYS A 290 21.59 -5.76 13.67
N GLN A 291 20.33 -6.18 13.71
CA GLN A 291 19.84 -7.41 13.07
C GLN A 291 19.44 -7.11 11.63
N SER A 292 20.04 -7.82 10.67
CA SER A 292 19.62 -7.77 9.26
C SER A 292 18.57 -8.87 8.98
N PRO A 293 17.66 -8.67 8.00
CA PRO A 293 16.72 -9.70 7.60
C PRO A 293 17.45 -10.89 6.97
N ALA A 294 16.86 -12.09 7.03
CA ALA A 294 17.42 -13.28 6.41
C ALA A 294 17.46 -13.18 4.88
N ASN A 295 16.46 -12.54 4.30
CA ASN A 295 16.37 -12.24 2.87
C ASN A 295 16.25 -10.73 2.68
N ASN A 296 16.92 -10.19 1.68
CA ASN A 296 16.86 -8.79 1.32
C ASN A 296 15.77 -8.46 0.28
N VAL A 297 14.96 -9.44 -0.10
CA VAL A 297 13.81 -9.28 -0.99
C VAL A 297 12.62 -10.03 -0.40
N THR A 298 11.46 -9.38 -0.41
CA THR A 298 10.17 -10.00 -0.09
C THR A 298 9.15 -9.62 -1.15
N ILE A 299 8.26 -10.55 -1.47
CA ILE A 299 7.24 -10.40 -2.52
C ILE A 299 5.90 -10.82 -1.91
N PRO A 300 5.22 -9.91 -1.17
CA PRO A 300 3.94 -10.23 -0.56
C PRO A 300 2.87 -10.55 -1.59
N GLU A 301 2.03 -11.53 -1.28
CA GLU A 301 0.92 -11.91 -2.16
C GLU A 301 -0.14 -10.80 -2.22
N PRO A 302 -0.72 -10.54 -3.41
CA PRO A 302 -1.87 -9.65 -3.53
C PRO A 302 -3.11 -10.26 -2.87
N ILE A 303 -4.02 -9.42 -2.41
CA ILE A 303 -5.27 -9.80 -1.76
C ILE A 303 -6.45 -9.58 -2.70
N LEU A 304 -7.43 -10.47 -2.65
CA LEU A 304 -8.73 -10.31 -3.31
C LEU A 304 -9.71 -9.71 -2.31
N VAL A 305 -10.27 -8.55 -2.68
CA VAL A 305 -11.36 -7.90 -1.95
C VAL A 305 -12.64 -8.10 -2.75
N ASN A 306 -13.64 -8.71 -2.12
CA ASN A 306 -14.94 -9.03 -2.70
C ASN A 306 -16.03 -8.94 -1.61
N TRP A 307 -17.24 -9.42 -1.89
CA TRP A 307 -18.37 -9.38 -0.95
C TRP A 307 -18.11 -10.07 0.40
N GLU A 308 -17.16 -11.00 0.47
CA GLU A 308 -16.84 -11.73 1.71
C GLU A 308 -16.04 -10.88 2.71
N ASN A 309 -15.28 -9.89 2.23
CA ASN A 309 -14.34 -9.15 3.07
C ASN A 309 -14.32 -7.62 2.84
N ILE A 310 -15.17 -7.09 1.97
CA ILE A 310 -15.20 -5.66 1.62
C ILE A 310 -15.46 -4.75 2.84
N ASP A 311 -16.31 -5.16 3.78
CA ASP A 311 -16.61 -4.34 4.95
C ASP A 311 -15.40 -4.19 5.88
N VAL A 312 -14.63 -5.26 6.03
CA VAL A 312 -13.37 -5.25 6.79
C VAL A 312 -12.36 -4.35 6.08
N TYR A 313 -12.24 -4.48 4.76
CA TYR A 313 -11.35 -3.64 3.95
C TYR A 313 -11.71 -2.15 4.04
N LYS A 314 -13.00 -1.80 3.92
CA LYS A 314 -13.48 -0.41 4.04
C LYS A 314 -13.22 0.20 5.42
N LYS A 315 -13.30 -0.61 6.47
CA LYS A 315 -12.96 -0.15 7.82
C LYS A 315 -11.49 0.24 7.90
N TYR A 316 -10.58 -0.66 7.50
CA TYR A 316 -9.15 -0.36 7.48
C TYR A 316 -8.81 0.80 6.52
N TRP A 317 -9.44 0.86 5.36
CA TRP A 317 -9.25 1.95 4.41
C TRP A 317 -9.52 3.32 5.02
N ARG A 318 -10.60 3.48 5.79
CA ARG A 318 -10.89 4.74 6.50
C ARG A 318 -9.81 5.05 7.55
N GLU A 319 -9.42 4.06 8.34
CA GLU A 319 -8.37 4.22 9.36
C GLU A 319 -7.01 4.63 8.77
N TRP A 320 -6.72 4.25 7.52
CA TRP A 320 -5.47 4.61 6.85
C TRP A 320 -5.49 6.00 6.22
N LEU A 321 -6.66 6.51 5.87
CA LEU A 321 -6.81 7.82 5.21
C LEU A 321 -6.93 8.98 6.20
N ASP A 322 -7.36 8.71 7.43
CA ASP A 322 -7.44 9.67 8.52
C ASP A 322 -6.04 9.89 9.17
#